data_0e85b9f1e1ee9211c7026d5e654759cc
#
_entry.id   0e85b9f1e1ee9211c7026d5e654759cc
#
_cell.length_a   1.000
_cell.length_b   1.000
_cell.length_c   1.000
_cell.angle_alpha   90.00
_cell.angle_beta   90.00
_cell.angle_gamma   90.00
#
_symmetry.space_group_name_H-M   'P 1'
#
loop_
_entity.id
_entity.type
_entity.pdbx_description
1 polymer ?
#
loop_
_entity_poly.entity_id
_entity_poly.type
_entity_poly.pdbx_seq_one_letter_code
_entity_poly.pdbx_strand_id
1 'polypeptide(L)'
;MAARATWKGFLKISLVNIPIKVFPATESSGTISFNQLHAECQTRIQQKRWCPYHNREVPNSEIVKGYEFEKGRYVVLSEEDFDKVRPESTRVIDLVQFADDSAIDPMYIDRAYYLAPDGKMAGDAFAVMREGMKGKVGIGKLALYGREYLVARAAAGARQS
;
A
#
# COMPACT_ATOMS: atom_id res chain seq x y z
N MET A 1 13.45 1.58 -19.07
CA MET A 1 12.23 0.72 -18.95
C MET A 1 11.05 1.57 -18.54
N ALA A 2 9.86 1.39 -19.11
CA ALA A 2 8.69 2.14 -18.68
C ALA A 2 8.25 1.67 -17.28
N ALA A 3 8.10 2.59 -16.33
CA ALA A 3 7.64 2.27 -14.98
C ALA A 3 6.25 1.63 -15.05
N ARG A 4 6.08 0.48 -14.38
CA ARG A 4 4.80 -0.22 -14.33
C ARG A 4 3.97 0.34 -13.19
N ALA A 5 2.72 0.72 -13.47
CA ALA A 5 1.80 1.13 -12.43
C ALA A 5 1.54 -0.02 -11.46
N THR A 6 1.67 0.23 -10.16
CA THR A 6 1.36 -0.74 -9.10
C THR A 6 -0.12 -0.80 -8.80
N TRP A 7 -0.85 0.27 -9.08
CA TRP A 7 -2.27 0.37 -8.78
C TRP A 7 -2.95 1.35 -9.74
N LYS A 8 -4.24 1.11 -10.01
CA LYS A 8 -5.13 1.98 -10.77
C LYS A 8 -6.43 2.19 -10.00
N GLY A 9 -6.94 3.41 -10.03
CA GLY A 9 -8.16 3.78 -9.35
C GLY A 9 -8.55 5.20 -9.66
N PHE A 10 -9.22 5.85 -8.72
CA PHE A 10 -9.72 7.20 -8.87
C PHE A 10 -9.19 8.11 -7.77
N LEU A 11 -8.90 9.34 -8.12
CA LEU A 11 -8.68 10.43 -7.18
C LEU A 11 -9.98 11.24 -7.11
N LYS A 12 -10.59 11.26 -5.94
CA LYS A 12 -11.84 11.96 -5.69
C LYS A 12 -11.58 13.22 -4.88
N ILE A 13 -12.14 14.31 -5.35
CA ILE A 13 -12.18 15.60 -4.66
C ILE A 13 -13.62 16.09 -4.74
N SER A 14 -14.35 16.04 -3.63
CA SER A 14 -15.77 16.36 -3.60
C SER A 14 -16.55 15.54 -4.64
N LEU A 15 -17.09 16.16 -5.67
CA LEU A 15 -17.88 15.53 -6.75
C LEU A 15 -17.04 15.12 -7.97
N VAL A 16 -15.76 15.48 -8.00
CA VAL A 16 -14.88 15.22 -9.15
C VAL A 16 -14.12 13.93 -8.92
N ASN A 17 -14.25 12.97 -9.85
CA ASN A 17 -13.49 11.73 -9.89
C ASN A 17 -12.56 11.71 -11.09
N ILE A 18 -11.26 11.62 -10.86
CA ILE A 18 -10.22 11.60 -11.88
C ILE A 18 -9.59 10.20 -11.90
N PRO A 19 -9.67 9.45 -13.02
CA PRO A 19 -8.99 8.17 -13.13
C PRO A 19 -7.47 8.37 -13.13
N ILE A 20 -6.78 7.60 -12.27
CA ILE A 20 -5.34 7.71 -12.03
C ILE A 20 -4.63 6.36 -12.04
N LYS A 21 -3.33 6.43 -12.33
CA LYS A 21 -2.33 5.37 -12.13
C LYS A 21 -1.38 5.78 -11.03
N VAL A 22 -1.00 4.82 -10.20
CA VAL A 22 -0.06 5.02 -9.10
C VAL A 22 1.22 4.26 -9.39
N PHE A 23 2.35 4.94 -9.28
CA PHE A 23 3.69 4.40 -9.51
C PHE A 23 4.53 4.57 -8.24
N PRO A 24 5.36 3.60 -7.87
CA PRO A 24 6.27 3.79 -6.74
C PRO A 24 7.28 4.89 -7.09
N ALA A 25 7.55 5.75 -6.12
CA ALA A 25 8.56 6.81 -6.27
C ALA A 25 9.99 6.30 -6.03
N THR A 26 10.11 5.10 -5.45
CA THR A 26 11.39 4.43 -5.21
C THR A 26 11.47 3.16 -6.06
N GLU A 27 12.54 3.02 -6.83
CA GLU A 27 12.85 1.77 -7.51
C GLU A 27 13.56 0.81 -6.54
N SER A 28 12.97 -0.38 -6.36
CA SER A 28 13.62 -1.49 -5.65
C SER A 28 14.52 -2.33 -6.57
N SER A 29 14.80 -1.85 -7.77
CA SER A 29 15.50 -2.60 -8.83
C SER A 29 16.98 -2.87 -8.58
N GLY A 30 17.53 -2.43 -7.45
CA GLY A 30 18.93 -2.66 -7.07
C GLY A 30 19.15 -3.66 -5.93
N THR A 31 18.09 -4.25 -5.37
CA THR A 31 18.27 -5.20 -4.27
C THR A 31 18.67 -6.56 -4.81
N ILE A 32 19.95 -6.91 -4.60
CA ILE A 32 20.44 -8.27 -4.89
C ILE A 32 19.81 -9.20 -3.86
N SER A 33 19.01 -10.16 -4.33
CA SER A 33 18.42 -11.17 -3.46
C SER A 33 19.28 -12.45 -3.50
N PHE A 34 19.62 -12.96 -2.32
CA PHE A 34 20.34 -14.20 -2.18
C PHE A 34 19.40 -15.32 -1.72
N ASN A 35 19.52 -16.50 -2.32
CA ASN A 35 18.83 -17.68 -1.84
C ASN A 35 19.68 -18.38 -0.78
N GLN A 36 19.04 -18.89 0.26
CA GLN A 36 19.69 -19.75 1.23
C GLN A 36 19.86 -21.16 0.64
N LEU A 37 21.07 -21.64 0.60
CA LEU A 37 21.42 -22.95 0.09
C LEU A 37 22.03 -23.81 1.21
N HIS A 38 21.84 -25.12 1.13
CA HIS A 38 22.55 -26.07 1.97
C HIS A 38 24.02 -26.12 1.53
N ALA A 39 24.96 -25.97 2.46
CA ALA A 39 26.39 -25.80 2.14
C ALA A 39 26.98 -27.00 1.37
N GLU A 40 26.56 -28.20 1.71
CA GLU A 40 27.10 -29.43 1.14
C GLU A 40 26.56 -29.73 -0.25
N CYS A 41 25.25 -29.68 -0.46
CA CYS A 41 24.62 -30.07 -1.72
C CYS A 41 24.15 -28.89 -2.60
N GLN A 42 24.28 -27.64 -2.10
CA GLN A 42 23.90 -26.40 -2.78
C GLN A 42 22.41 -26.33 -3.18
N THR A 43 21.58 -27.18 -2.60
CA THR A 43 20.14 -27.18 -2.81
C THR A 43 19.49 -26.05 -2.00
N ARG A 44 18.48 -25.40 -2.58
CA ARG A 44 17.75 -24.33 -1.92
C ARG A 44 17.03 -24.85 -0.67
N ILE A 45 17.21 -24.18 0.45
CA ILE A 45 16.52 -24.49 1.71
C ILE A 45 15.03 -24.19 1.58
N GLN A 46 14.21 -25.13 2.05
CA GLN A 46 12.76 -24.97 2.21
C GLN A 46 12.44 -24.69 3.67
N GLN A 47 11.60 -23.70 3.92
CA GLN A 47 11.09 -23.42 5.26
C GLN A 47 9.81 -24.22 5.48
N LYS A 48 9.83 -25.10 6.48
CA LYS A 48 8.70 -25.92 6.88
C LYS A 48 8.08 -25.38 8.18
N ARG A 49 6.77 -25.38 8.25
CA ARG A 49 6.05 -25.00 9.47
C ARG A 49 5.95 -26.19 10.38
N TRP A 50 6.41 -26.05 11.61
CA TRP A 50 6.55 -27.12 12.56
C TRP A 50 5.70 -26.87 13.80
N CYS A 51 4.90 -27.85 14.23
CA CYS A 51 4.19 -27.81 15.50
C CYS A 51 5.02 -28.51 16.57
N PRO A 52 5.54 -27.80 17.56
CA PRO A 52 6.39 -28.40 18.61
C PRO A 52 5.61 -29.36 19.51
N TYR A 53 4.29 -29.13 19.69
CA TYR A 53 3.45 -29.98 20.52
C TYR A 53 3.22 -31.36 19.89
N HIS A 54 2.87 -31.39 18.59
CA HIS A 54 2.63 -32.63 17.85
C HIS A 54 3.90 -33.20 17.20
N ASN A 55 5.02 -32.49 17.29
CA ASN A 55 6.31 -32.87 16.71
C ASN A 55 6.22 -33.29 15.22
N ARG A 56 5.47 -32.49 14.42
CA ARG A 56 5.27 -32.73 12.98
C ARG A 56 5.17 -31.45 12.17
N GLU A 57 5.35 -31.58 10.87
CA GLU A 57 5.07 -30.53 9.90
C GLU A 57 3.55 -30.26 9.82
N VAL A 58 3.16 -28.99 9.74
CA VAL A 58 1.77 -28.55 9.70
C VAL A 58 1.49 -27.93 8.33
N PRO A 59 0.53 -28.49 7.58
CA PRO A 59 0.10 -27.90 6.31
C PRO A 59 -0.63 -26.59 6.53
N ASN A 60 -0.62 -25.73 5.48
CA ASN A 60 -1.25 -24.41 5.56
C ASN A 60 -2.75 -24.46 5.93
N SER A 61 -3.44 -25.51 5.57
CA SER A 61 -4.87 -25.72 5.87
C SER A 61 -5.18 -25.91 7.35
N GLU A 62 -4.19 -26.33 8.15
CA GLU A 62 -4.31 -26.49 9.61
C GLU A 62 -3.86 -25.27 10.40
N ILE A 63 -3.39 -24.22 9.71
CA ILE A 63 -2.87 -23.02 10.37
C ILE A 63 -3.98 -22.00 10.49
N VAL A 64 -4.27 -21.59 11.71
CA VAL A 64 -5.23 -20.55 12.05
C VAL A 64 -4.51 -19.30 12.58
N LYS A 65 -5.17 -18.16 12.53
CA LYS A 65 -4.69 -16.92 13.12
C LYS A 65 -5.17 -16.80 14.55
N GLY A 66 -4.28 -16.49 15.48
CA GLY A 66 -4.60 -16.27 16.88
C GLY A 66 -4.14 -14.90 17.35
N TYR A 67 -4.99 -14.19 18.09
CA TYR A 67 -4.63 -12.97 18.81
C TYR A 67 -4.27 -13.32 20.25
N GLU A 68 -3.05 -13.02 20.67
CA GLU A 68 -2.62 -13.20 22.05
C GLU A 68 -3.12 -12.03 22.90
N PHE A 69 -4.11 -12.27 23.75
CA PHE A 69 -4.68 -11.26 24.64
C PHE A 69 -4.09 -11.29 26.06
N GLU A 70 -3.49 -12.40 26.42
CA GLU A 70 -2.74 -12.59 27.65
C GLU A 70 -1.62 -13.61 27.37
N LYS A 71 -0.50 -13.52 28.06
CA LYS A 71 0.67 -14.38 27.81
C LYS A 71 0.29 -15.87 27.76
N GLY A 72 0.47 -16.49 26.62
CA GLY A 72 0.14 -17.90 26.35
C GLY A 72 -1.34 -18.19 26.13
N ARG A 73 -2.22 -17.15 26.10
CA ARG A 73 -3.66 -17.32 25.84
C ARG A 73 -4.05 -16.63 24.53
N TYR A 74 -4.65 -17.41 23.64
CA TYR A 74 -4.99 -16.99 22.29
C TYR A 74 -6.48 -17.07 22.04
N VAL A 75 -7.04 -16.07 21.37
CA VAL A 75 -8.33 -16.16 20.69
C VAL A 75 -8.07 -16.52 19.24
N VAL A 76 -8.66 -17.62 18.79
CA VAL A 76 -8.57 -18.02 17.39
C VAL A 76 -9.55 -17.16 16.57
N LEU A 77 -9.05 -16.57 15.49
CA LEU A 77 -9.81 -15.72 14.58
C LEU A 77 -10.04 -16.47 13.26
N SER A 78 -11.30 -16.57 12.84
CA SER A 78 -11.68 -17.11 11.55
C SER A 78 -11.52 -16.09 10.43
N GLU A 79 -11.47 -16.52 9.17
CA GLU A 79 -11.51 -15.60 8.03
C GLU A 79 -12.79 -14.76 8.01
N GLU A 80 -13.93 -15.33 8.46
CA GLU A 80 -15.20 -14.60 8.58
C GLU A 80 -15.12 -13.44 9.57
N ASP A 81 -14.35 -13.57 10.66
CA ASP A 81 -14.15 -12.48 11.63
C ASP A 81 -13.34 -11.34 11.01
N PHE A 82 -12.37 -11.67 10.18
CA PHE A 82 -11.63 -10.65 9.42
C PHE A 82 -12.50 -9.98 8.37
N ASP A 83 -13.37 -10.72 7.67
CA ASP A 83 -14.25 -10.18 6.63
C ASP A 83 -15.27 -9.19 7.20
N LYS A 84 -15.79 -9.43 8.43
CA LYS A 84 -16.70 -8.50 9.12
C LYS A 84 -16.10 -7.13 9.40
N VAL A 85 -14.78 -7.04 9.61
CA VAL A 85 -14.09 -5.79 9.94
C VAL A 85 -13.27 -5.24 8.78
N ARG A 86 -13.22 -5.95 7.66
CA ARG A 86 -12.45 -5.55 6.48
C ARG A 86 -13.17 -4.42 5.74
N PRO A 87 -12.57 -3.22 5.61
CA PRO A 87 -13.16 -2.17 4.81
C PRO A 87 -13.22 -2.59 3.33
N GLU A 88 -14.31 -2.23 2.65
CA GLU A 88 -14.42 -2.46 1.22
C GLU A 88 -13.32 -1.72 0.46
N SER A 89 -12.64 -2.42 -0.45
CA SER A 89 -11.62 -1.80 -1.32
C SER A 89 -12.31 -0.94 -2.37
N THR A 90 -12.33 0.36 -2.14
CA THR A 90 -13.05 1.30 -3.02
C THR A 90 -12.30 1.69 -4.27
N ARG A 91 -11.01 1.41 -4.36
CA ARG A 91 -10.10 1.93 -5.41
C ARG A 91 -10.19 3.44 -5.62
N VAL A 92 -10.54 4.17 -4.57
CA VAL A 92 -10.70 5.62 -4.57
C VAL A 92 -9.81 6.21 -3.51
N ILE A 93 -8.99 7.18 -3.89
CA ILE A 93 -8.33 8.09 -2.96
C ILE A 93 -9.29 9.27 -2.77
N ASP A 94 -9.95 9.33 -1.63
CA ASP A 94 -10.90 10.41 -1.32
C ASP A 94 -10.20 11.51 -0.53
N LEU A 95 -9.94 12.65 -1.17
CA LEU A 95 -9.34 13.82 -0.53
C LEU A 95 -10.41 14.60 0.20
N VAL A 96 -10.31 14.66 1.52
CA VAL A 96 -11.33 15.26 2.40
C VAL A 96 -10.90 16.58 3.01
N GLN A 97 -9.61 16.86 3.04
CA GLN A 97 -9.06 18.06 3.66
C GLN A 97 -7.85 18.57 2.90
N PHE A 98 -7.61 19.88 2.96
CA PHE A 98 -6.43 20.54 2.39
C PHE A 98 -5.73 21.36 3.46
N ALA A 99 -4.40 21.30 3.46
CA ALA A 99 -3.52 22.08 4.35
C ALA A 99 -2.40 22.70 3.53
N ASP A 100 -1.59 23.55 4.15
CA ASP A 100 -0.36 24.04 3.52
C ASP A 100 0.64 22.87 3.42
N ASP A 101 1.47 22.84 2.37
CA ASP A 101 2.44 21.76 2.14
C ASP A 101 3.48 21.66 3.27
N SER A 102 3.79 22.78 3.94
CA SER A 102 4.64 22.84 5.13
C SER A 102 4.03 22.24 6.39
N ALA A 103 2.72 21.95 6.39
CA ALA A 103 2.02 21.42 7.57
C ALA A 103 2.31 19.94 7.85
N ILE A 104 2.87 19.21 6.86
CA ILE A 104 3.22 17.81 7.00
C ILE A 104 4.74 17.66 7.04
N ASP A 105 5.25 17.20 8.18
CA ASP A 105 6.66 16.86 8.30
C ASP A 105 6.95 15.58 7.46
N PRO A 106 7.96 15.61 6.58
CA PRO A 106 8.38 14.45 5.79
C PRO A 106 8.69 13.20 6.63
N MET A 107 9.00 13.34 7.91
CA MET A 107 9.24 12.23 8.85
C MET A 107 8.03 11.29 8.97
N TYR A 108 6.81 11.81 8.79
CA TYR A 108 5.58 11.01 8.86
C TYR A 108 5.24 10.26 7.58
N ILE A 109 6.02 10.44 6.50
CA ILE A 109 5.79 9.80 5.21
C ILE A 109 6.51 8.45 5.18
N ASP A 110 5.74 7.35 5.23
CA ASP A 110 6.28 5.99 5.12
C ASP A 110 6.73 5.67 3.69
N ARG A 111 5.87 5.96 2.70
CA ARG A 111 6.13 5.65 1.29
C ARG A 111 5.64 6.74 0.37
N ALA A 112 6.45 7.06 -0.63
CA ALA A 112 6.10 8.01 -1.68
C ALA A 112 5.70 7.30 -2.98
N TYR A 113 4.71 7.87 -3.66
CA TYR A 113 4.21 7.40 -4.94
C TYR A 113 3.98 8.56 -5.90
N TYR A 114 4.16 8.32 -7.19
CA TYR A 114 3.74 9.26 -8.23
C TYR A 114 2.33 8.92 -8.71
N LEU A 115 1.53 9.95 -8.93
CA LEU A 115 0.22 9.85 -9.56
C LEU A 115 0.30 10.38 -10.98
N ALA A 116 -0.27 9.64 -11.91
CA ALA A 116 -0.46 10.08 -13.29
C ALA A 116 -1.92 9.86 -13.71
N PRO A 117 -2.47 10.70 -14.63
CA PRO A 117 -3.81 10.48 -15.16
C PRO A 117 -3.87 9.17 -15.95
N ASP A 118 -4.99 8.44 -15.85
CA ASP A 118 -5.26 7.26 -16.66
C ASP A 118 -6.18 7.63 -17.83
N GLY A 119 -5.59 7.85 -18.98
CA GLY A 119 -6.28 8.24 -20.21
C GLY A 119 -6.23 9.73 -20.53
N LYS A 120 -6.53 10.04 -21.79
CA LYS A 120 -6.37 11.37 -22.35
C LYS A 120 -7.34 12.40 -21.73
N MET A 121 -8.58 12.00 -21.50
CA MET A 121 -9.59 12.88 -20.88
C MET A 121 -9.29 13.19 -19.39
N ALA A 122 -8.63 12.28 -18.70
CA ALA A 122 -8.21 12.52 -17.31
C ALA A 122 -7.09 13.55 -17.21
N GLY A 123 -6.33 13.75 -18.28
CA GLY A 123 -5.16 14.64 -18.30
C GLY A 123 -5.52 16.09 -18.00
N ASP A 124 -6.56 16.61 -18.60
CA ASP A 124 -6.96 18.02 -18.42
C ASP A 124 -7.47 18.28 -16.99
N ALA A 125 -8.35 17.41 -16.49
CA ALA A 125 -8.85 17.51 -15.12
C ALA A 125 -7.72 17.35 -14.08
N PHE A 126 -6.78 16.44 -14.34
CA PHE A 126 -5.62 16.24 -13.49
C PHE A 126 -4.68 17.46 -13.49
N ALA A 127 -4.50 18.10 -14.65
CA ALA A 127 -3.67 19.31 -14.79
C ALA A 127 -4.28 20.49 -14.01
N VAL A 128 -5.58 20.72 -14.15
CA VAL A 128 -6.29 21.78 -13.39
C VAL A 128 -6.18 21.54 -11.89
N MET A 129 -6.42 20.31 -11.44
CA MET A 129 -6.31 19.95 -10.04
C MET A 129 -4.88 20.16 -9.52
N ARG A 130 -3.86 19.75 -10.28
CA ARG A 130 -2.45 19.92 -9.90
C ARG A 130 -2.09 21.39 -9.75
N GLU A 131 -2.57 22.24 -10.64
CA GLU A 131 -2.36 23.69 -10.60
C GLU A 131 -3.01 24.31 -9.36
N GLY A 132 -4.27 23.94 -9.09
CA GLY A 132 -5.02 24.43 -7.93
C GLY A 132 -4.46 23.96 -6.58
N MET A 133 -3.64 22.90 -6.59
CA MET A 133 -3.01 22.37 -5.37
C MET A 133 -1.58 22.86 -5.14
N LYS A 134 -1.08 23.83 -5.90
CA LYS A 134 0.26 24.39 -5.65
C LYS A 134 0.36 24.99 -4.24
N GLY A 135 1.40 24.60 -3.49
CA GLY A 135 1.60 25.02 -2.11
C GLY A 135 0.62 24.42 -1.11
N LYS A 136 -0.20 23.46 -1.55
CA LYS A 136 -1.16 22.76 -0.69
C LYS A 136 -0.95 21.25 -0.75
N VAL A 137 -1.29 20.58 0.33
CA VAL A 137 -1.37 19.12 0.42
C VAL A 137 -2.82 18.71 0.67
N GLY A 138 -3.31 17.78 -0.14
CA GLY A 138 -4.62 17.14 0.07
C GLY A 138 -4.45 15.92 0.97
N ILE A 139 -5.21 15.86 2.04
CA ILE A 139 -5.24 14.74 2.99
C ILE A 139 -6.50 13.93 2.70
N GLY A 140 -6.34 12.62 2.60
CA GLY A 140 -7.43 11.74 2.26
C GLY A 140 -7.25 10.33 2.78
N LYS A 141 -8.20 9.48 2.43
CA LYS A 141 -8.26 8.08 2.83
C LYS A 141 -8.27 7.18 1.61
N LEU A 142 -7.65 6.05 1.73
CA LEU A 142 -7.61 4.99 0.72
C LEU A 142 -7.85 3.64 1.40
N ALA A 143 -8.91 2.94 1.02
CA ALA A 143 -9.14 1.57 1.43
C ALA A 143 -8.57 0.61 0.37
N LEU A 144 -7.55 -0.15 0.73
CA LEU A 144 -6.85 -1.07 -0.17
C LEU A 144 -6.48 -2.37 0.54
N TYR A 145 -6.78 -3.50 -0.08
CA TYR A 145 -6.49 -4.84 0.45
C TYR A 145 -6.99 -5.07 1.88
N GLY A 146 -8.19 -4.55 2.20
CA GLY A 146 -8.79 -4.69 3.52
C GLY A 146 -8.13 -3.85 4.62
N ARG A 147 -7.40 -2.80 4.25
CA ARG A 147 -6.80 -1.83 5.18
C ARG A 147 -7.13 -0.41 4.73
N GLU A 148 -7.32 0.47 5.69
CA GLU A 148 -7.46 1.91 5.45
C GLU A 148 -6.09 2.59 5.65
N TYR A 149 -5.73 3.43 4.69
CA TYR A 149 -4.51 4.23 4.72
C TYR A 149 -4.86 5.71 4.73
N LEU A 150 -4.19 6.46 5.59
CA LEU A 150 -4.17 7.90 5.50
C LEU A 150 -3.14 8.28 4.42
N VAL A 151 -3.56 9.09 3.46
CA VAL A 151 -2.71 9.50 2.34
C VAL A 151 -2.63 11.02 2.28
N ALA A 152 -1.45 11.53 1.97
CA ALA A 152 -1.20 12.93 1.70
C ALA A 152 -0.76 13.09 0.24
N ARG A 153 -1.41 14.00 -0.50
CA ARG A 153 -1.07 14.28 -1.88
C ARG A 153 -0.65 15.74 -2.02
N ALA A 154 0.61 15.96 -2.42
CA ALA A 154 1.13 17.28 -2.79
C ALA A 154 1.23 17.42 -4.32
N ALA A 155 1.18 18.64 -4.83
CA ALA A 155 1.59 18.94 -6.20
C ALA A 155 3.11 18.77 -6.27
N ALA A 156 3.60 17.75 -7.01
CA ALA A 156 5.02 17.63 -7.25
C ALA A 156 5.51 18.89 -7.99
N GLY A 157 6.37 19.68 -7.37
CA GLY A 157 7.10 20.73 -8.06
C GLY A 157 7.91 20.09 -9.18
N ALA A 158 7.92 20.69 -10.36
CA ALA A 158 8.88 20.34 -11.39
C ALA A 158 10.28 20.51 -10.75
N ARG A 159 11.00 19.41 -10.52
CA ARG A 159 12.43 19.52 -10.23
C ARG A 159 13.05 20.10 -11.49
N GLN A 160 13.50 21.34 -11.40
CA GLN A 160 14.47 21.85 -12.35
C GLN A 160 15.75 21.02 -12.11
N SER A 161 16.10 20.24 -13.13
CA SER A 161 17.39 19.55 -13.25
C SER A 161 18.52 20.60 -13.41
#